data_5774862fe3859915867c87e06c3fa4cb
#
_entry.id   5774862fe3859915867c87e06c3fa4cb
#
_cell.length_a   1.000
_cell.length_b   1.000
_cell.length_c   1.000
_cell.angle_alpha   90.00
_cell.angle_beta   90.00
_cell.angle_gamma   90.00
#
_symmetry.space_group_name_H-M   'P 1'
#
loop_
_entity.id
_entity.type
_entity.pdbx_description
1 polymer ?
#
loop_
_entity_poly.entity_id
_entity_poly.type
_entity_poly.pdbx_seq_one_letter_code
_entity_poly.pdbx_strand_id
1 'polypeptide(L)'
;VRRHLDRAEEGSLAARIARTTDPDGAVAPEDQIGHWLFAWDPGAAVTLRALALVATHPDVRGRARREMAAAPAGGPPELPVLRASVLESTRLWPTTPLLLRESTADTSWVGGELAAGTSLLVPTWFLHRDDRRRADADRLDVDQWLDGSAAEDWMLTPFSGGHGACPGRELVLFVASTVLATLLEDHHAVLLPPESFDAEAQLPRGLNPYALRFGLSRAAA
;
A
#
# COMPACT_ATOMS: atom_id res chain seq x y z
N VAL A 1 -17.27 7.41 21.64
CA VAL A 1 -15.80 7.55 21.47
C VAL A 1 -15.23 8.44 22.55
N ARG A 2 -15.65 9.71 22.70
CA ARG A 2 -15.10 10.69 23.66
C ARG A 2 -14.99 10.15 25.09
N ARG A 3 -16.03 9.48 25.64
CA ARG A 3 -15.99 8.86 26.97
C ARG A 3 -14.91 7.78 27.15
N HIS A 4 -14.49 7.11 26.07
CA HIS A 4 -13.40 6.14 26.11
C HIS A 4 -12.04 6.83 26.05
N LEU A 5 -11.94 7.92 25.30
CA LEU A 5 -10.72 8.74 25.25
C LEU A 5 -10.41 9.34 26.63
N ASP A 6 -11.45 9.83 27.33
CA ASP A 6 -11.32 10.42 28.69
C ASP A 6 -10.84 9.42 29.75
N ARG A 7 -10.98 8.11 29.48
CA ARG A 7 -10.60 7.01 30.37
C ARG A 7 -9.41 6.20 29.84
N ALA A 8 -8.74 6.68 28.81
CA ALA A 8 -7.66 5.96 28.18
C ALA A 8 -6.43 5.84 29.09
N GLU A 9 -5.82 4.67 29.11
CA GLU A 9 -4.61 4.41 29.88
C GLU A 9 -3.47 5.35 29.44
N GLU A 10 -2.73 5.85 30.42
CA GLU A 10 -1.60 6.72 30.17
C GLU A 10 -0.55 6.01 29.29
N GLY A 11 -0.05 6.72 28.27
CA GLY A 11 0.88 6.15 27.29
C GLY A 11 0.21 5.46 26.10
N SER A 12 -1.09 5.16 26.18
CA SER A 12 -1.84 4.61 25.03
C SER A 12 -2.02 5.64 23.92
N LEU A 13 -2.24 5.16 22.70
CA LEU A 13 -2.55 6.02 21.55
C LEU A 13 -3.85 6.80 21.77
N ALA A 14 -4.85 6.18 22.40
CA ALA A 14 -6.10 6.83 22.78
C ALA A 14 -5.87 8.03 23.70
N ALA A 15 -4.98 7.89 24.71
CA ALA A 15 -4.62 9.00 25.59
C ALA A 15 -3.84 10.11 24.86
N ARG A 16 -3.05 9.75 23.85
CA ARG A 16 -2.36 10.75 23.00
C ARG A 16 -3.37 11.54 22.17
N ILE A 17 -4.36 10.88 21.59
CA ILE A 17 -5.45 11.54 20.85
C ILE A 17 -6.23 12.47 21.77
N ALA A 18 -6.62 11.99 22.97
CA ALA A 18 -7.38 12.79 23.92
C ALA A 18 -6.64 14.08 24.34
N ARG A 19 -5.30 14.05 24.34
CA ARG A 19 -4.45 15.20 24.69
C ARG A 19 -4.08 16.09 23.50
N THR A 20 -4.39 15.65 22.27
CA THR A 20 -4.15 16.49 21.09
C THR A 20 -5.16 17.62 21.11
N THR A 21 -4.64 18.85 21.21
CA THR A 21 -5.46 20.06 21.09
C THR A 21 -5.28 20.63 19.69
N ASP A 22 -6.39 20.93 19.07
CA ASP A 22 -6.39 21.78 17.89
C ASP A 22 -6.73 23.22 18.31
N PRO A 23 -5.79 24.17 18.25
CA PRO A 23 -6.03 25.55 18.67
C PRO A 23 -7.17 26.22 17.90
N ASP A 24 -7.39 25.79 16.66
CA ASP A 24 -8.40 26.38 15.77
C ASP A 24 -9.74 25.65 15.87
N GLY A 25 -9.81 24.54 16.61
CA GLY A 25 -11.03 23.74 16.78
C GLY A 25 -11.56 23.11 15.48
N ALA A 26 -10.74 23.06 14.43
CA ALA A 26 -11.12 22.55 13.11
C ALA A 26 -11.14 21.00 13.06
N VAL A 27 -10.43 20.34 14.00
CA VAL A 27 -10.34 18.88 14.03
C VAL A 27 -10.82 18.34 15.37
N ALA A 28 -11.78 17.42 15.35
CA ALA A 28 -12.17 16.66 16.53
C ALA A 28 -11.24 15.43 16.68
N PRO A 29 -10.48 15.29 17.76
CA PRO A 29 -9.56 14.17 17.96
C PRO A 29 -10.24 12.79 17.87
N GLU A 30 -11.50 12.70 18.28
CA GLU A 30 -12.31 11.48 18.20
C GLU A 30 -12.58 11.00 16.77
N ASP A 31 -12.52 11.87 15.78
CA ASP A 31 -12.76 11.54 14.37
C ASP A 31 -11.59 10.76 13.78
N GLN A 32 -10.40 10.88 14.38
CA GLN A 32 -9.22 10.11 13.95
C GLN A 32 -9.41 8.60 14.11
N ILE A 33 -10.22 8.16 15.07
CA ILE A 33 -10.50 6.73 15.27
C ILE A 33 -11.26 6.15 14.07
N GLY A 34 -12.22 6.90 13.52
CA GLY A 34 -12.92 6.50 12.29
C GLY A 34 -11.98 6.35 11.10
N HIS A 35 -11.06 7.29 10.93
CA HIS A 35 -10.03 7.23 9.89
C HIS A 35 -9.11 6.02 10.03
N TRP A 36 -8.73 5.65 11.25
CA TRP A 36 -7.88 4.47 11.46
C TRP A 36 -8.59 3.17 11.17
N LEU A 37 -9.83 3.03 11.62
CA LEU A 37 -10.63 1.85 11.29
C LEU A 37 -10.79 1.71 9.78
N PHE A 38 -11.03 2.80 9.08
CA PHE A 38 -11.08 2.82 7.62
C PHE A 38 -9.72 2.44 6.99
N ALA A 39 -8.59 2.88 7.55
CA ALA A 39 -7.26 2.63 7.00
C ALA A 39 -6.82 1.16 7.08
N TRP A 40 -7.34 0.38 8.03
CA TRP A 40 -6.99 -1.03 8.20
C TRP A 40 -7.47 -1.91 7.04
N ASP A 41 -8.64 -1.64 6.49
CA ASP A 41 -9.20 -2.42 5.38
C ASP A 41 -8.32 -2.36 4.11
N PRO A 42 -7.99 -1.19 3.54
CA PRO A 42 -7.05 -1.12 2.42
C PRO A 42 -5.65 -1.61 2.79
N GLY A 43 -5.19 -1.41 4.04
CA GLY A 43 -3.91 -1.93 4.52
C GLY A 43 -3.86 -3.45 4.50
N ALA A 44 -4.92 -4.13 4.96
CA ALA A 44 -5.04 -5.58 4.90
C ALA A 44 -5.09 -6.08 3.45
N ALA A 45 -5.86 -5.40 2.59
CA ALA A 45 -5.98 -5.76 1.18
C ALA A 45 -4.62 -5.75 0.45
N VAL A 46 -3.82 -4.70 0.62
CA VAL A 46 -2.49 -4.62 -0.02
C VAL A 46 -1.52 -5.63 0.56
N THR A 47 -1.60 -5.92 1.87
CA THR A 47 -0.75 -6.93 2.52
C THR A 47 -1.04 -8.34 1.98
N LEU A 48 -2.31 -8.73 1.86
CA LEU A 48 -2.70 -10.02 1.30
C LEU A 48 -2.29 -10.18 -0.17
N ARG A 49 -2.43 -9.14 -0.97
CA ARG A 49 -1.99 -9.13 -2.36
C ARG A 49 -0.47 -9.20 -2.47
N ALA A 50 0.26 -8.48 -1.63
CA ALA A 50 1.72 -8.56 -1.57
C ALA A 50 2.19 -9.96 -1.15
N LEU A 51 1.51 -10.61 -0.20
CA LEU A 51 1.79 -11.99 0.17
C LEU A 51 1.62 -12.93 -1.03
N ALA A 52 0.55 -12.77 -1.82
CA ALA A 52 0.32 -13.57 -3.01
C ALA A 52 1.45 -13.37 -4.05
N LEU A 53 1.89 -12.13 -4.27
CA LEU A 53 3.03 -11.84 -5.15
C LEU A 53 4.32 -12.51 -4.66
N VAL A 54 4.68 -12.32 -3.40
CA VAL A 54 5.91 -12.93 -2.84
C VAL A 54 5.84 -14.46 -2.83
N ALA A 55 4.67 -15.04 -2.56
CA ALA A 55 4.49 -16.48 -2.55
C ALA A 55 4.66 -17.13 -3.94
N THR A 56 4.32 -16.40 -5.00
CA THR A 56 4.30 -16.91 -6.39
C THR A 56 5.51 -16.50 -7.23
N HIS A 57 6.37 -15.59 -6.74
CA HIS A 57 7.58 -15.12 -7.42
C HIS A 57 8.83 -15.53 -6.64
N PRO A 58 9.48 -16.66 -7.02
CA PRO A 58 10.59 -17.24 -6.24
C PRO A 58 11.80 -16.34 -6.08
N ASP A 59 12.12 -15.51 -7.07
CA ASP A 59 13.22 -14.54 -7.05
C ASP A 59 12.98 -13.45 -5.99
N VAL A 60 11.78 -12.84 -5.98
CA VAL A 60 11.39 -11.83 -4.99
C VAL A 60 11.37 -12.45 -3.59
N ARG A 61 10.82 -13.66 -3.44
CA ARG A 61 10.84 -14.38 -2.17
C ARG A 61 12.27 -14.65 -1.69
N GLY A 62 13.17 -15.05 -2.58
CA GLY A 62 14.57 -15.28 -2.25
C GLY A 62 15.27 -14.00 -1.79
N ARG A 63 14.98 -12.86 -2.43
CA ARG A 63 15.50 -11.54 -2.03
C ARG A 63 14.94 -11.12 -0.67
N ALA A 64 13.65 -11.26 -0.45
CA ALA A 64 13.00 -10.95 0.83
C ALA A 64 13.59 -11.79 1.99
N ARG A 65 13.86 -13.08 1.78
CA ARG A 65 14.51 -13.92 2.79
C ARG A 65 15.92 -13.44 3.12
N ARG A 66 16.70 -13.02 2.13
CA ARG A 66 18.05 -12.48 2.37
C ARG A 66 18.03 -11.18 3.16
N GLU A 67 17.09 -10.26 2.84
CA GLU A 67 16.97 -9.02 3.62
C GLU A 67 16.54 -9.28 5.07
N MET A 68 15.61 -10.21 5.31
CA MET A 68 15.20 -10.58 6.66
C MET A 68 16.37 -11.17 7.46
N ALA A 69 17.14 -12.05 6.85
CA ALA A 69 18.33 -12.65 7.49
C ALA A 69 19.46 -11.64 7.80
N ALA A 70 19.52 -10.55 7.05
CA ALA A 70 20.49 -9.48 7.24
C ALA A 70 20.00 -8.36 8.18
N ALA A 71 18.74 -8.40 8.61
CA ALA A 71 18.16 -7.36 9.46
C ALA A 71 18.85 -7.33 10.84
N PRO A 72 19.24 -6.13 11.33
CA PRO A 72 19.92 -6.02 12.62
C PRO A 72 18.98 -6.41 13.78
N ALA A 73 19.50 -7.13 14.75
CA ALA A 73 18.77 -7.44 15.97
C ALA A 73 18.53 -6.16 16.78
N GLY A 74 17.27 -5.94 17.22
CA GLY A 74 16.92 -4.91 18.21
C GLY A 74 16.45 -3.56 17.67
N GLY A 75 16.20 -3.44 16.35
CA GLY A 75 15.59 -2.26 15.76
C GLY A 75 14.44 -2.63 14.81
N PRO A 76 13.61 -1.64 14.39
CA PRO A 76 12.65 -1.89 13.32
C PRO A 76 13.41 -2.25 12.04
N PRO A 77 13.12 -3.41 11.42
CA PRO A 77 13.85 -3.84 10.24
C PRO A 77 13.54 -2.93 9.05
N GLU A 78 14.57 -2.53 8.33
CA GLU A 78 14.40 -2.03 6.97
C GLU A 78 14.17 -3.23 6.05
N LEU A 79 13.02 -3.27 5.39
CA LEU A 79 12.58 -4.38 4.56
C LEU A 79 12.25 -3.85 3.15
N PRO A 80 13.27 -3.38 2.40
CA PRO A 80 13.05 -2.69 1.13
C PRO A 80 12.34 -3.58 0.10
N VAL A 81 12.68 -4.85 -0.03
CA VAL A 81 12.03 -5.76 -0.99
C VAL A 81 10.58 -6.04 -0.60
N LEU A 82 10.29 -6.26 0.67
CA LEU A 82 8.91 -6.44 1.14
C LEU A 82 8.10 -5.15 1.02
N ARG A 83 8.68 -3.99 1.32
CA ARG A 83 8.03 -2.68 1.07
C ARG A 83 7.76 -2.46 -0.41
N ALA A 84 8.70 -2.77 -1.29
CA ALA A 84 8.53 -2.72 -2.73
C ALA A 84 7.40 -3.65 -3.21
N SER A 85 7.29 -4.84 -2.63
CA SER A 85 6.20 -5.78 -2.92
C SER A 85 4.82 -5.22 -2.49
N VAL A 86 4.75 -4.49 -1.39
CA VAL A 86 3.52 -3.78 -0.97
C VAL A 86 3.19 -2.65 -1.94
N LEU A 87 4.17 -1.87 -2.37
CA LEU A 87 3.99 -0.81 -3.37
C LEU A 87 3.52 -1.38 -4.72
N GLU A 88 4.09 -2.50 -5.16
CA GLU A 88 3.66 -3.20 -6.36
C GLU A 88 2.23 -3.73 -6.25
N SER A 89 1.85 -4.28 -5.11
CA SER A 89 0.46 -4.70 -4.90
C SER A 89 -0.51 -3.54 -5.02
N THR A 90 -0.10 -2.35 -4.59
CA THR A 90 -0.90 -1.12 -4.68
C THR A 90 -0.91 -0.56 -6.11
N ARG A 91 0.19 -0.69 -6.86
CA ARG A 91 0.25 -0.34 -8.28
C ARG A 91 -0.67 -1.24 -9.10
N LEU A 92 -0.52 -2.56 -8.95
CA LEU A 92 -1.25 -3.56 -9.71
C LEU A 92 -2.76 -3.55 -9.41
N TRP A 93 -3.13 -3.36 -8.13
CA TRP A 93 -4.52 -3.38 -7.67
C TRP A 93 -4.76 -2.24 -6.67
N PRO A 94 -4.87 -1.00 -7.14
CA PRO A 94 -5.04 0.14 -6.25
C PRO A 94 -6.33 0.04 -5.43
N THR A 95 -6.23 0.32 -4.13
CA THR A 95 -7.36 0.34 -3.21
C THR A 95 -8.27 1.54 -3.45
N THR A 96 -7.72 2.59 -4.08
CA THR A 96 -8.48 3.75 -4.55
C THR A 96 -8.31 3.84 -6.08
N PRO A 97 -9.16 3.13 -6.84
CA PRO A 97 -9.01 3.01 -8.29
C PRO A 97 -9.28 4.31 -9.05
N LEU A 98 -10.00 5.23 -8.44
CA LEU A 98 -10.37 6.52 -9.01
C LEU A 98 -10.10 7.63 -7.99
N LEU A 99 -9.34 8.67 -8.40
CA LEU A 99 -9.16 9.86 -7.60
C LEU A 99 -9.98 11.01 -8.19
N LEU A 100 -10.78 11.65 -7.35
CA LEU A 100 -11.48 12.87 -7.71
C LEU A 100 -10.65 14.08 -7.31
N ARG A 101 -10.57 15.05 -8.19
CA ARG A 101 -9.92 16.35 -7.98
C ARG A 101 -10.80 17.44 -8.58
N GLU A 102 -10.53 18.66 -8.17
CA GLU A 102 -11.15 19.85 -8.73
C GLU A 102 -10.07 20.87 -9.03
N SER A 103 -10.16 21.52 -10.19
CA SER A 103 -9.25 22.59 -10.55
C SER A 103 -9.50 23.83 -9.68
N THR A 104 -8.44 24.36 -9.06
CA THR A 104 -8.54 25.56 -8.21
C THR A 104 -8.37 26.86 -8.97
N ALA A 105 -7.93 26.79 -10.23
CA ALA A 105 -7.71 27.91 -11.13
C ALA A 105 -7.96 27.49 -12.57
N ASP A 106 -8.17 28.45 -13.44
CA ASP A 106 -8.17 28.22 -14.88
C ASP A 106 -6.81 27.61 -15.29
N THR A 107 -6.85 26.53 -16.05
CA THR A 107 -5.66 25.73 -16.38
C THR A 107 -5.70 25.34 -17.85
N SER A 108 -4.56 25.50 -18.53
CA SER A 108 -4.40 25.11 -19.93
C SER A 108 -3.85 23.69 -20.04
N TRP A 109 -4.51 22.85 -20.80
CA TRP A 109 -4.14 21.46 -21.04
C TRP A 109 -4.00 21.19 -22.54
N VAL A 110 -3.37 20.07 -22.92
CA VAL A 110 -3.18 19.69 -24.34
C VAL A 110 -4.51 19.63 -25.12
N GLY A 111 -5.63 19.37 -24.46
CA GLY A 111 -6.97 19.28 -25.05
C GLY A 111 -7.79 20.57 -24.98
N GLY A 112 -7.27 21.66 -24.40
CA GLY A 112 -7.98 22.94 -24.24
C GLY A 112 -7.88 23.55 -22.84
N GLU A 113 -8.70 24.56 -22.59
CA GLU A 113 -8.78 25.28 -21.35
C GLU A 113 -9.75 24.59 -20.38
N LEU A 114 -9.38 24.49 -19.12
CA LEU A 114 -10.23 24.03 -18.02
C LEU A 114 -10.46 25.20 -17.08
N ALA A 115 -11.73 25.54 -16.86
CA ALA A 115 -12.09 26.57 -15.88
C ALA A 115 -11.84 26.08 -14.44
N ALA A 116 -11.62 27.02 -13.53
CA ALA A 116 -11.66 26.75 -12.10
C ALA A 116 -13.00 26.07 -11.71
N GLY A 117 -12.97 25.14 -10.77
CA GLY A 117 -14.12 24.35 -10.37
C GLY A 117 -14.43 23.15 -11.29
N THR A 118 -13.59 22.89 -12.31
CA THR A 118 -13.77 21.70 -13.15
C THR A 118 -13.40 20.45 -12.39
N SER A 119 -14.32 19.47 -12.34
CA SER A 119 -14.08 18.15 -11.75
C SER A 119 -13.17 17.30 -12.62
N LEU A 120 -12.14 16.72 -12.04
CA LEU A 120 -11.15 15.86 -12.69
C LEU A 120 -11.23 14.45 -12.12
N LEU A 121 -11.28 13.44 -12.99
CA LEU A 121 -11.24 12.04 -12.62
C LEU A 121 -9.89 11.45 -13.06
N VAL A 122 -9.12 10.94 -12.09
CA VAL A 122 -7.83 10.28 -12.32
C VAL A 122 -8.00 8.78 -12.14
N PRO A 123 -8.03 7.99 -13.23
CA PRO A 123 -8.21 6.53 -13.15
C PRO A 123 -6.86 5.85 -12.82
N THR A 124 -6.52 5.71 -11.54
CA THR A 124 -5.23 5.17 -11.11
C THR A 124 -5.01 3.74 -11.58
N TRP A 125 -6.06 2.90 -11.55
CA TRP A 125 -5.99 1.52 -12.05
C TRP A 125 -5.57 1.42 -13.52
N PHE A 126 -5.93 2.41 -14.34
CA PHE A 126 -5.52 2.50 -15.73
C PHE A 126 -4.10 3.03 -15.86
N LEU A 127 -3.81 4.15 -15.19
CA LEU A 127 -2.51 4.84 -15.29
C LEU A 127 -1.37 3.96 -14.80
N HIS A 128 -1.57 3.24 -13.70
CA HIS A 128 -0.57 2.34 -13.12
C HIS A 128 -0.26 1.13 -14.01
N ARG A 129 -1.17 0.75 -14.90
CA ARG A 129 -1.07 -0.43 -15.77
C ARG A 129 -1.28 -0.10 -17.25
N ASP A 130 -0.87 1.08 -17.67
CA ASP A 130 -0.91 1.47 -19.09
C ASP A 130 0.22 0.79 -19.85
N ASP A 131 -0.10 -0.30 -20.56
CA ASP A 131 0.80 -1.12 -21.35
C ASP A 131 1.37 -0.41 -22.59
N ARG A 132 0.79 0.71 -23.00
CA ARG A 132 1.33 1.58 -24.06
C ARG A 132 2.56 2.36 -23.59
N ARG A 133 2.72 2.54 -22.28
CA ARG A 133 3.82 3.29 -21.66
C ARG A 133 4.84 2.37 -20.98
N ARG A 134 4.39 1.22 -20.50
CA ARG A 134 5.16 0.26 -19.70
C ARG A 134 5.02 -1.13 -20.28
N ALA A 135 6.10 -1.69 -20.79
CA ALA A 135 6.10 -3.01 -21.43
C ALA A 135 5.69 -4.14 -20.45
N ASP A 136 5.94 -3.93 -19.16
CA ASP A 136 5.68 -4.85 -18.05
C ASP A 136 4.56 -4.36 -17.11
N ALA A 137 3.66 -3.54 -17.64
CA ALA A 137 2.56 -2.94 -16.88
C ALA A 137 1.76 -3.96 -16.05
N ASP A 138 1.57 -5.16 -16.56
CA ASP A 138 0.80 -6.24 -15.95
C ASP A 138 1.67 -7.31 -15.26
N ARG A 139 2.95 -7.02 -15.02
CA ARG A 139 3.90 -7.92 -14.34
C ARG A 139 4.37 -7.34 -13.00
N LEU A 140 4.90 -8.19 -12.14
CA LEU A 140 5.56 -7.76 -10.90
C LEU A 140 6.93 -7.15 -11.24
N ASP A 141 7.15 -5.93 -10.80
CA ASP A 141 8.43 -5.24 -10.90
C ASP A 141 8.75 -4.50 -9.59
N VAL A 142 9.42 -5.17 -8.68
CA VAL A 142 9.85 -4.57 -7.41
C VAL A 142 11.04 -3.62 -7.58
N ASP A 143 11.82 -3.77 -8.66
CA ASP A 143 13.06 -3.05 -8.84
C ASP A 143 12.84 -1.56 -9.08
N GLN A 144 11.77 -1.17 -9.75
CA GLN A 144 11.40 0.23 -9.94
C GLN A 144 11.24 1.01 -8.62
N TRP A 145 10.89 0.34 -7.52
CA TRP A 145 10.78 0.95 -6.20
C TRP A 145 12.10 0.98 -5.45
N LEU A 146 12.98 0.03 -5.75
CA LEU A 146 14.29 -0.12 -5.11
C LEU A 146 15.34 0.80 -5.72
N ASP A 147 15.29 1.01 -7.03
CA ASP A 147 16.20 1.91 -7.75
C ASP A 147 15.71 3.37 -7.79
N GLY A 148 14.46 3.61 -7.34
CA GLY A 148 13.85 4.93 -7.28
C GLY A 148 13.17 5.40 -8.57
N SER A 149 13.23 4.63 -9.68
CA SER A 149 12.65 5.04 -10.97
C SER A 149 11.12 5.23 -10.90
N ALA A 150 10.43 4.48 -10.03
CA ALA A 150 9.00 4.68 -9.79
C ALA A 150 8.67 6.07 -9.20
N ALA A 151 9.57 6.71 -8.49
CA ALA A 151 9.36 8.04 -7.94
C ALA A 151 9.43 9.14 -9.01
N GLU A 152 10.07 8.87 -10.14
CA GLU A 152 10.15 9.77 -11.28
C GLU A 152 8.93 9.67 -12.20
N ASP A 153 8.18 8.57 -12.10
CA ASP A 153 6.94 8.38 -12.87
C ASP A 153 5.74 8.94 -12.11
N TRP A 154 5.40 10.19 -12.41
CA TRP A 154 4.25 10.89 -11.81
C TRP A 154 2.88 10.23 -12.09
N MET A 155 2.79 9.26 -13.00
CA MET A 155 1.60 8.45 -13.22
C MET A 155 1.42 7.38 -12.13
N LEU A 156 2.48 7.03 -11.42
CA LEU A 156 2.44 6.08 -10.31
C LEU A 156 2.10 6.80 -9.01
N THR A 157 0.86 6.69 -8.59
CA THR A 157 0.35 7.34 -7.37
C THR A 157 -0.28 6.33 -6.41
N PRO A 158 0.46 5.29 -5.95
CA PRO A 158 -0.11 4.22 -5.12
C PRO A 158 -0.71 4.71 -3.81
N PHE A 159 -0.21 5.83 -3.28
CA PHE A 159 -0.70 6.49 -2.08
C PHE A 159 -1.23 7.91 -2.36
N SER A 160 -1.73 8.14 -3.59
CA SER A 160 -2.14 9.47 -4.06
C SER A 160 -0.95 10.46 -4.08
N GLY A 161 -1.22 11.75 -4.25
CA GLY A 161 -0.18 12.78 -4.34
C GLY A 161 -0.71 14.18 -4.01
N GLY A 162 0.23 15.11 -3.86
CA GLY A 162 -0.08 16.49 -3.50
C GLY A 162 -0.74 16.59 -2.12
N HIS A 163 -1.67 17.52 -1.94
CA HIS A 163 -2.41 17.70 -0.69
C HIS A 163 -3.26 16.49 -0.28
N GLY A 164 -3.61 15.61 -1.23
CA GLY A 164 -4.36 14.39 -0.99
C GLY A 164 -3.47 13.15 -0.81
N ALA A 165 -2.17 13.30 -0.62
CA ALA A 165 -1.29 12.17 -0.34
C ALA A 165 -1.69 11.46 0.97
N CYS A 166 -1.61 10.14 0.96
CA CYS A 166 -1.96 9.35 2.14
C CYS A 166 -0.99 9.63 3.30
N PRO A 167 -1.47 10.18 4.43
CA PRO A 167 -0.61 10.46 5.58
C PRO A 167 -0.12 9.18 6.27
N GLY A 168 -0.80 8.05 6.04
CA GLY A 168 -0.46 6.75 6.60
C GLY A 168 0.52 5.92 5.75
N ARG A 169 1.07 6.45 4.67
CA ARG A 169 1.94 5.71 3.74
C ARG A 169 3.05 4.93 4.46
N GLU A 170 3.84 5.62 5.25
CA GLU A 170 4.98 5.00 5.93
C GLU A 170 4.54 3.98 7.00
N LEU A 171 3.43 4.25 7.69
CA LEU A 171 2.86 3.32 8.65
C LEU A 171 2.35 2.04 7.96
N VAL A 172 1.64 2.17 6.85
CA VAL A 172 1.17 1.01 6.07
C VAL A 172 2.33 0.19 5.54
N LEU A 173 3.34 0.83 4.97
CA LEU A 173 4.54 0.14 4.46
C LEU A 173 5.28 -0.58 5.59
N PHE A 174 5.44 0.05 6.75
CA PHE A 174 6.07 -0.54 7.91
C PHE A 174 5.29 -1.73 8.44
N VAL A 175 3.99 -1.56 8.72
CA VAL A 175 3.15 -2.64 9.28
C VAL A 175 3.04 -3.81 8.31
N ALA A 176 2.74 -3.54 7.04
CA ALA A 176 2.58 -4.59 6.03
C ALA A 176 3.87 -5.39 5.83
N SER A 177 5.01 -4.71 5.67
CA SER A 177 6.30 -5.39 5.49
C SER A 177 6.70 -6.20 6.73
N THR A 178 6.44 -5.69 7.93
CA THR A 178 6.70 -6.42 9.19
C THR A 178 5.83 -7.66 9.32
N VAL A 179 4.53 -7.55 9.03
CA VAL A 179 3.61 -8.71 9.03
C VAL A 179 4.07 -9.78 8.04
N LEU A 180 4.44 -9.37 6.82
CA LEU A 180 4.97 -10.28 5.81
C LEU A 180 6.27 -10.94 6.27
N ALA A 181 7.21 -10.19 6.84
CA ALA A 181 8.47 -10.73 7.35
C ALA A 181 8.23 -11.75 8.46
N THR A 182 7.42 -11.40 9.48
CA THR A 182 7.10 -12.30 10.59
C THR A 182 6.45 -13.60 10.10
N LEU A 183 5.54 -13.50 9.13
CA LEU A 183 4.90 -14.69 8.56
C LEU A 183 5.91 -15.56 7.78
N LEU A 184 6.75 -14.94 6.94
CA LEU A 184 7.67 -15.64 6.04
C LEU A 184 8.95 -16.12 6.73
N GLU A 185 9.27 -15.63 7.92
CA GLU A 185 10.37 -16.12 8.73
C GLU A 185 10.15 -17.58 9.15
N ASP A 186 8.96 -17.88 9.64
CA ASP A 186 8.61 -19.20 10.18
C ASP A 186 7.89 -20.10 9.17
N HIS A 187 7.36 -19.54 8.09
CA HIS A 187 6.49 -20.27 7.19
C HIS A 187 6.87 -20.11 5.71
N HIS A 188 6.60 -21.18 4.98
CA HIS A 188 6.51 -21.17 3.53
C HIS A 188 5.04 -20.97 3.15
N ALA A 189 4.72 -19.86 2.49
CA ALA A 189 3.38 -19.56 2.00
C ALA A 189 3.24 -20.02 0.55
N VAL A 190 2.10 -20.67 0.26
CA VAL A 190 1.70 -21.08 -1.09
C VAL A 190 0.30 -20.53 -1.36
N LEU A 191 0.11 -19.87 -2.49
CA LEU A 191 -1.20 -19.42 -2.94
C LEU A 191 -2.02 -20.64 -3.39
N LEU A 192 -3.24 -20.78 -2.88
CA LEU A 192 -4.13 -21.92 -3.16
C LEU A 192 -5.19 -21.55 -4.21
N PRO A 193 -5.68 -22.53 -5.00
CA PRO A 193 -6.77 -22.30 -5.94
C PRO A 193 -8.01 -21.65 -5.29
N PRO A 194 -8.83 -20.91 -6.10
CA PRO A 194 -8.78 -20.84 -7.56
C PRO A 194 -7.71 -19.88 -8.10
N GLU A 195 -7.11 -19.01 -7.27
CA GLU A 195 -6.10 -18.07 -7.72
C GLU A 195 -4.75 -18.78 -7.90
N SER A 196 -4.09 -18.48 -9.00
CA SER A 196 -2.71 -18.89 -9.26
C SER A 196 -2.02 -17.84 -10.12
N PHE A 197 -0.78 -17.49 -9.77
CA PHE A 197 0.03 -16.60 -10.56
C PHE A 197 1.25 -17.36 -11.07
N ASP A 198 1.52 -17.16 -12.36
CA ASP A 198 2.78 -17.56 -12.96
C ASP A 198 3.71 -16.35 -12.98
N ALA A 199 4.93 -16.49 -12.47
CA ALA A 199 5.91 -15.42 -12.40
C ALA A 199 6.26 -14.83 -13.77
N GLU A 200 6.15 -15.64 -14.83
CA GLU A 200 6.46 -15.23 -16.20
C GLU A 200 5.21 -14.72 -16.97
N ALA A 201 4.03 -14.86 -16.40
CA ALA A 201 2.78 -14.46 -17.06
C ALA A 201 2.31 -13.06 -16.60
N GLN A 202 1.33 -12.54 -17.32
CA GLN A 202 0.63 -11.32 -16.91
C GLN A 202 -0.28 -11.59 -15.71
N LEU A 203 -0.23 -10.70 -14.74
CA LEU A 203 -1.10 -10.73 -13.56
C LEU A 203 -2.51 -10.24 -13.90
N PRO A 204 -3.55 -10.80 -13.27
CA PRO A 204 -4.94 -10.43 -13.53
C PRO A 204 -5.18 -8.95 -13.26
N ARG A 205 -6.05 -8.31 -14.04
CA ARG A 205 -6.38 -6.90 -13.86
C ARG A 205 -7.26 -6.64 -12.63
N GLY A 206 -8.01 -7.61 -12.17
CA GLY A 206 -8.80 -7.57 -10.96
C GLY A 206 -8.41 -8.70 -10.00
N LEU A 207 -8.32 -8.42 -8.71
CA LEU A 207 -8.02 -9.41 -7.67
C LEU A 207 -8.76 -9.06 -6.38
N ASN A 208 -9.64 -9.96 -5.95
CA ASN A 208 -10.30 -9.83 -4.66
C ASN A 208 -9.36 -10.32 -3.54
N PRO A 209 -8.81 -9.44 -2.69
CA PRO A 209 -7.87 -9.84 -1.66
C PRO A 209 -8.49 -10.76 -0.62
N TYR A 210 -9.79 -10.66 -0.37
CA TYR A 210 -10.50 -11.45 0.64
C TYR A 210 -10.91 -12.85 0.14
N ALA A 211 -10.75 -13.12 -1.15
CA ALA A 211 -10.91 -14.46 -1.71
C ALA A 211 -9.61 -15.27 -1.73
N LEU A 212 -8.46 -14.62 -1.50
CA LEU A 212 -7.16 -15.27 -1.47
C LEU A 212 -7.08 -16.28 -0.32
N ARG A 213 -6.56 -17.46 -0.63
CA ARG A 213 -6.32 -18.52 0.34
C ARG A 213 -4.87 -18.96 0.26
N PHE A 214 -4.27 -19.18 1.43
CA PHE A 214 -2.87 -19.58 1.53
C PHE A 214 -2.73 -20.87 2.32
N GLY A 215 -1.92 -21.79 1.78
CA GLY A 215 -1.35 -22.88 2.53
C GLY A 215 -0.07 -22.41 3.23
N LEU A 216 0.03 -22.65 4.53
CA LEU A 216 1.22 -22.32 5.31
C LEU A 216 1.83 -23.62 5.83
N SER A 217 3.12 -23.84 5.54
CA SER A 217 3.92 -24.89 6.14
C SER A 217 5.12 -24.30 6.85
N ARG A 218 5.60 -24.94 7.91
CA ARG A 218 6.80 -24.46 8.57
C ARG A 218 7.98 -24.45 7.61
N ALA A 219 8.77 -23.37 7.64
CA ALA A 219 10.04 -23.34 6.93
C ALA A 219 10.93 -24.49 7.48
N ALA A 220 11.61 -25.20 6.59
CA ALA A 220 12.63 -26.16 7.03
C ALA A 220 13.76 -25.37 7.73
N ALA A 221 14.13 -25.82 8.91
CA ALA A 221 15.23 -25.24 9.69
C ALA A 221 16.56 -25.38 8.95
#